data_07db5a09c1cc8d19d6cc1e109ea76512
#
_entry.id   07db5a09c1cc8d19d6cc1e109ea76512
#
_cell.length_a   1.000
_cell.length_b   1.000
_cell.length_c   1.000
_cell.angle_alpha   90.00
_cell.angle_beta   90.00
_cell.angle_gamma   90.00
#
_symmetry.space_group_name_H-M   'P 1'
#
loop_
_entity.id
_entity.type
_entity.pdbx_description
1 polymer ?
#
loop_
_entity_poly.entity_id
_entity_poly.type
_entity_poly.pdbx_seq_one_letter_code
_entity_poly.pdbx_strand_id
1 'polypeptide(L)' 'MAQQTKNAIRRAFIRLLNERPIDKISIKDIAEKSAVNRNTFYYYYADIF' A
#
# COMPACT_ATOMS: atom_id res chain seq x y z
N MET A 1 10.25 -4.58 -12.33
CA MET A 1 10.33 -3.24 -11.84
C MET A 1 9.03 -2.67 -11.34
N ALA A 2 8.21 -2.09 -12.22
CA ALA A 2 6.93 -1.56 -11.79
C ALA A 2 6.09 -2.61 -11.09
N GLN A 3 6.19 -3.83 -11.58
CA GLN A 3 5.42 -4.93 -11.03
C GLN A 3 5.88 -5.31 -9.63
N GLN A 4 7.18 -5.18 -9.35
CA GLN A 4 7.69 -5.47 -8.02
C GLN A 4 7.18 -4.45 -6.99
N THR A 5 7.12 -3.18 -7.37
CA THR A 5 6.61 -2.15 -6.49
C THR A 5 5.14 -2.38 -6.21
N LYS A 6 4.38 -2.71 -7.24
CA LYS A 6 2.97 -3.02 -7.09
C LYS A 6 2.75 -4.19 -6.14
N ASN A 7 3.56 -5.23 -6.30
CA ASN A 7 3.45 -6.42 -5.44
C ASN A 7 3.82 -6.09 -4.01
N ALA A 8 4.80 -5.23 -3.81
CA ALA A 8 5.19 -4.81 -2.47
C ALA A 8 4.04 -4.09 -1.76
N ILE A 9 3.37 -3.19 -2.49
CA ILE A 9 2.22 -2.46 -1.95
C ILE A 9 1.10 -3.43 -1.61
N ARG A 10 0.82 -4.36 -2.51
CA ARG A 10 -0.22 -5.35 -2.30
C ARG A 10 0.04 -6.21 -1.06
N ARG A 11 1.29 -6.67 -0.91
CA ARG A 11 1.67 -7.48 0.24
C ARG A 11 1.53 -6.70 1.53
N ALA A 12 1.95 -5.44 1.51
CA ALA A 12 1.84 -4.60 2.69
C ALA A 12 0.39 -4.42 3.09
N PHE A 13 -0.49 -4.21 2.11
CA PHE A 13 -1.91 -4.05 2.37
C PHE A 13 -2.50 -5.32 3.01
N ILE A 14 -2.16 -6.47 2.45
CA ILE A 14 -2.66 -7.74 2.98
C ILE A 14 -2.17 -7.96 4.42
N ARG A 15 -0.91 -7.64 4.69
CA ARG A 15 -0.37 -7.76 6.04
C ARG A 15 -1.11 -6.86 7.02
N LEU A 16 -1.38 -5.63 6.61
CA LEU A 16 -2.11 -4.70 7.47
C LEU A 16 -3.53 -5.19 7.73
N LEU A 17 -4.16 -5.81 6.74
CA LEU A 17 -5.50 -6.36 6.92
C LEU A 17 -5.52 -7.48 7.94
N ASN A 18 -4.41 -8.21 8.08
CA ASN A 18 -4.28 -9.24 9.10
C ASN A 18 -4.06 -8.66 10.49
N GLU A 19 -3.57 -7.43 10.57
CA GLU A 19 -3.25 -6.80 11.84
C GLU A 19 -4.39 -5.93 12.36
N ARG A 20 -5.15 -5.32 11.46
CA ARG A 20 -6.21 -4.38 11.85
C ARG A 20 -7.30 -4.31 10.78
N PRO A 21 -8.51 -3.86 11.14
CA PRO A 21 -9.60 -3.76 10.17
C PRO A 21 -9.30 -2.67 9.12
N ILE A 22 -9.97 -2.80 7.99
CA ILE A 22 -9.68 -1.94 6.84
C ILE A 22 -9.93 -0.46 7.14
N ASP A 23 -10.90 -0.15 7.97
CA ASP A 23 -11.19 1.24 8.31
C ASP A 23 -10.14 1.87 9.23
N LYS A 24 -9.21 1.06 9.73
CA LYS A 24 -8.07 1.52 10.53
C LYS A 24 -6.78 1.58 9.72
N ILE A 25 -6.85 1.31 8.42
CA ILE A 25 -5.69 1.31 7.55
C ILE A 25 -5.73 2.56 6.68
N SER A 26 -4.62 3.31 6.65
CA SER A 26 -4.52 4.49 5.81
C SER A 26 -3.51 4.25 4.70
N ILE A 27 -3.55 5.14 3.70
CA ILE A 27 -2.56 5.08 2.60
C ILE A 27 -1.16 5.27 3.15
N LYS A 28 -1.01 6.11 4.16
CA LYS A 28 0.27 6.32 4.81
C LYS A 28 0.79 5.00 5.40
N ASP A 29 -0.08 4.24 6.05
CA ASP A 29 0.31 2.96 6.63
C ASP A 29 0.80 2.00 5.56
N ILE A 30 0.09 1.93 4.44
CA ILE A 30 0.45 1.04 3.35
C ILE A 30 1.80 1.44 2.76
N ALA A 31 2.00 2.72 2.53
CA ALA A 31 3.23 3.22 1.94
C ALA A 31 4.42 2.94 2.86
N GLU A 32 4.26 3.17 4.16
CA GLU A 32 5.33 2.92 5.11
C GLU A 32 5.65 1.43 5.20
N LYS A 33 4.62 0.60 5.24
CA LYS A 33 4.81 -0.83 5.37
C LYS A 33 5.49 -1.44 4.13
N SER A 34 5.19 -0.90 2.97
CA SER A 34 5.79 -1.39 1.72
C SER A 34 7.12 -0.71 1.40
N ALA A 35 7.52 0.26 2.22
CA ALA A 35 8.76 1.01 2.03
C ALA A 35 8.79 1.78 0.72
N VAL A 36 7.63 2.24 0.26
CA VAL A 36 7.56 3.06 -0.94
C VAL A 36 7.16 4.47 -0.57
N ASN A 37 7.53 5.39 -1.44
CA ASN A 37 7.16 6.79 -1.30
C ASN A 37 5.67 6.94 -1.57
N ARG A 38 5.03 7.90 -0.88
CA ARG A 38 3.61 8.18 -1.09
C ARG A 38 3.29 8.51 -2.54
N ASN A 39 4.16 9.29 -3.17
CA ASN A 39 3.96 9.66 -4.57
C ASN A 39 3.96 8.42 -5.46
N THR A 40 4.82 7.47 -5.16
CA THR A 40 4.86 6.20 -5.89
C THR A 40 3.57 5.42 -5.70
N PHE A 41 3.06 5.42 -4.47
CA PHE A 41 1.79 4.76 -4.20
C PHE A 41 0.69 5.36 -5.05
N TYR A 42 0.57 6.68 -5.06
CA TYR A 42 -0.48 7.36 -5.83
C TYR A 42 -0.32 7.14 -7.33
N TYR A 43 0.91 6.98 -7.79
CA TYR A 43 1.16 6.72 -9.20
C TYR A 43 0.49 5.42 -9.65
N TYR A 44 0.54 4.40 -8.82
CA TYR A 44 -0.02 3.09 -9.16
C TYR A 44 -1.47 2.93 -8.76
N TYR A 45 -1.91 3.62 -7.74
CA TYR A 45 -3.24 3.40 -7.16
C TYR A 45 -4.01 4.71 -6.96
N ALA A 46 -3.86 5.64 -7.89
CA ALA A 46 -4.55 6.92 -7.79
C ALA A 46 -6.07 6.75 -7.75
N ASP A 47 -6.57 5.75 -8.43
CA ASP A 47 -8.00 5.51 -8.56
C ASP A 47 -8.51 4.37 -7.69
N ILE A 48 -7.77 4.02 -6.65
CA ILE A 48 -8.15 2.90 -5.80
C ILE A 48 -9.51 3.14 -5.13
N PHE A 49 -9.84 4.38 -4.91
CA PHE A 49 -11.12 4.78 -4.36
C PHE A 49 -11.98 5.45 -5.40
#